data_87a54c5a8a5bc85094737b4f64fd2f5a
#
_entry.id   87a54c5a8a5bc85094737b4f64fd2f5a
#
_cell.length_a   1.000
_cell.length_b   1.000
_cell.length_c   1.000
_cell.angle_alpha   90.00
_cell.angle_beta   90.00
_cell.angle_gamma   90.00
#
_symmetry.space_group_name_H-M   'P 1'
#
loop_
_entity.id
_entity.type
_entity.pdbx_description
1 polymer ?
#
loop_
_entity_poly.entity_id
_entity_poly.type
_entity_poly.pdbx_seq_one_letter_code
_entity_poly.pdbx_strand_id
1 'polypeptide(L)'
;MSRIGSKSWQLDRRSFLRGTGVALALAALDVMAKAAPVAEPRRLAAIYFPFGVSIQGEKSEKAEWGWFPKGEGSDYTFNKSLQPLEAHRKNVTVLGGLSHPEVRKIGGHDSGDTFLTGCDLLSRDLHNTQSMDQVAAEHFAGQTRFDSLVMSTDGGVGEPTRSSTLSYNRHGRPIPALNQPQQIFDRFFGAGDPDTRRHRRRLKSSGSLLDLVMEDAGKLRRRLGKFDQQKIDEYLDSVRQVEKRVARAQQWIDIPKPGLTDADRERLQLDADSKVPTEYVATMYELMHLAFMTDSTRVATYQIASMGDATTLGGKFPQLLGIGKHLHGLAHDWNKAEGAEALGKWDRFLAEQFATFLDRMHNTPAGPDSDATLLDQTTIIYGLSLIHI
;
A
#
# COMPACT_ATOMS: atom_id res chain seq x y z
N MET A 1 -14.38 45.51 -21.83
CA MET A 1 -14.48 45.03 -20.44
C MET A 1 -13.09 44.72 -19.94
N SER A 2 -12.61 45.58 -19.05
CA SER A 2 -11.23 45.59 -18.53
C SER A 2 -11.04 44.51 -17.49
N ARG A 3 -10.03 43.61 -17.69
CA ARG A 3 -9.59 42.68 -16.66
C ARG A 3 -8.84 43.42 -15.56
N ILE A 4 -9.40 43.45 -14.38
CA ILE A 4 -8.72 43.92 -13.17
C ILE A 4 -7.74 42.80 -12.73
N GLY A 5 -6.47 42.99 -13.04
CA GLY A 5 -5.41 42.13 -12.54
C GLY A 5 -5.25 42.36 -11.03
N SER A 6 -5.34 41.30 -10.25
CA SER A 6 -4.99 41.32 -8.83
C SER A 6 -3.49 41.60 -8.69
N LYS A 7 -3.12 42.82 -8.29
CA LYS A 7 -1.76 43.14 -7.88
C LYS A 7 -1.48 42.41 -6.55
N SER A 8 -0.63 41.37 -6.58
CA SER A 8 -0.07 40.78 -5.36
C SER A 8 0.82 41.82 -4.69
N TRP A 9 0.45 42.31 -3.52
CA TRP A 9 1.27 43.14 -2.66
C TRP A 9 2.39 42.30 -2.04
N GLN A 10 3.44 42.06 -2.81
CA GLN A 10 4.67 41.46 -2.29
C GLN A 10 5.70 42.61 -2.17
N LEU A 11 5.99 43.00 -0.94
CA LEU A 11 7.09 43.91 -0.63
C LEU A 11 8.41 43.10 -0.68
N ASP A 12 9.26 43.44 -1.68
CA ASP A 12 10.61 42.94 -1.76
C ASP A 12 11.44 43.43 -0.55
N ARG A 13 12.17 42.53 0.09
CA ARG A 13 13.07 42.80 1.25
C ARG A 13 14.02 44.00 1.00
N ARG A 14 14.49 44.21 -0.24
CA ARG A 14 15.35 45.33 -0.63
C ARG A 14 14.57 46.67 -0.69
N SER A 15 13.34 46.65 -1.09
CA SER A 15 12.48 47.82 -1.16
C SER A 15 12.04 48.29 0.23
N PHE A 16 11.84 47.36 1.17
CA PHE A 16 11.54 47.67 2.55
C PHE A 16 12.74 48.31 3.28
N LEU A 17 13.97 47.81 3.04
CA LEU A 17 15.18 48.31 3.67
C LEU A 17 15.67 49.67 3.11
N ARG A 18 15.16 50.14 1.97
CA ARG A 18 15.52 51.44 1.36
C ARG A 18 14.60 52.60 1.75
N GLY A 19 13.48 52.33 2.40
CA GLY A 19 12.43 53.33 2.64
C GLY A 19 12.50 54.06 3.98
N THR A 20 13.22 53.56 4.99
CA THR A 20 13.22 54.20 6.32
C THR A 20 14.56 54.01 7.02
N GLY A 21 15.23 55.10 7.35
CA GLY A 21 16.51 55.14 8.08
C GLY A 21 16.39 54.72 9.57
N VAL A 22 15.48 53.85 9.95
CA VAL A 22 15.34 53.26 11.29
C VAL A 22 15.04 51.77 11.13
N ALA A 23 16.03 50.95 11.39
CA ALA A 23 15.84 49.50 11.46
C ALA A 23 15.13 49.12 12.74
N LEU A 24 13.81 49.16 12.75
CA LEU A 24 13.00 48.37 13.67
C LEU A 24 12.99 46.92 13.16
N ALA A 25 13.59 46.01 13.89
CA ALA A 25 13.48 44.59 13.65
C ALA A 25 12.02 44.15 13.91
N LEU A 26 11.17 44.37 12.93
CA LEU A 26 9.85 43.75 12.88
C LEU A 26 10.08 42.25 12.64
N ALA A 27 9.55 41.43 13.54
CA ALA A 27 9.45 40.00 13.30
C ALA A 27 8.87 39.79 11.88
N ALA A 28 9.52 38.93 11.08
CA ALA A 28 9.02 38.63 9.73
C ALA A 28 7.60 38.09 9.88
N LEU A 29 6.62 38.85 9.38
CA LEU A 29 5.25 38.38 9.33
C LEU A 29 5.19 37.19 8.35
N ASP A 30 4.42 36.15 8.69
CA ASP A 30 4.24 34.96 7.85
C ASP A 30 3.80 35.30 6.40
N VAL A 31 3.09 36.43 6.24
CA VAL A 31 2.70 37.02 4.93
C VAL A 31 3.91 37.47 4.09
N MET A 32 5.09 37.70 4.69
CA MET A 32 6.34 38.11 4.01
C MET A 32 7.24 36.92 3.65
N ALA A 33 6.96 35.76 4.20
CA ALA A 33 7.60 34.53 3.78
C ALA A 33 7.01 34.14 2.41
N LYS A 34 7.86 34.08 1.36
CA LYS A 34 7.45 33.27 0.21
C LYS A 34 7.07 31.91 0.77
N ALA A 35 5.81 31.53 0.61
CA ALA A 35 5.42 30.16 0.92
C ALA A 35 6.46 29.25 0.24
N ALA A 36 7.22 28.52 1.03
CA ALA A 36 8.06 27.46 0.45
C ALA A 36 7.11 26.62 -0.42
N PRO A 37 7.52 26.26 -1.64
CA PRO A 37 6.69 25.38 -2.45
C PRO A 37 6.29 24.20 -1.56
N VAL A 38 4.99 24.04 -1.37
CA VAL A 38 4.46 22.91 -0.58
C VAL A 38 4.98 21.67 -1.28
N ALA A 39 5.88 20.94 -0.62
CA ALA A 39 6.41 19.73 -1.20
C ALA A 39 5.22 18.81 -1.54
N GLU A 40 5.14 18.41 -2.80
CA GLU A 40 4.07 17.53 -3.24
C GLU A 40 4.08 16.24 -2.41
N PRO A 41 2.92 15.75 -1.98
CA PRO A 41 2.85 14.61 -1.08
C PRO A 41 3.41 13.35 -1.75
N ARG A 42 4.41 12.72 -1.11
CA ARG A 42 4.94 11.43 -1.55
C ARG A 42 4.02 10.31 -1.12
N ARG A 43 3.98 9.24 -1.92
CA ARG A 43 3.15 8.05 -1.67
C ARG A 43 3.99 6.79 -1.74
N LEU A 44 3.54 5.73 -1.08
CA LEU A 44 4.16 4.41 -1.11
C LEU A 44 3.10 3.35 -1.42
N ALA A 45 3.35 2.53 -2.43
CA ALA A 45 2.59 1.31 -2.68
C ALA A 45 3.49 0.08 -2.59
N ALA A 46 3.00 -1.01 -1.99
CA ALA A 46 3.66 -2.30 -2.03
C ALA A 46 2.68 -3.36 -2.52
N ILE A 47 3.05 -4.03 -3.60
CA ILE A 47 2.25 -5.02 -4.29
C ILE A 47 3.02 -6.33 -4.30
N TYR A 48 2.41 -7.37 -3.78
CA TYR A 48 3.01 -8.68 -3.60
C TYR A 48 2.19 -9.76 -4.29
N PHE A 49 2.90 -10.71 -4.86
CA PHE A 49 2.35 -11.98 -5.37
C PHE A 49 3.22 -13.16 -4.92
N PRO A 50 2.61 -14.30 -4.55
CA PRO A 50 3.33 -15.42 -3.93
C PRO A 50 3.84 -16.42 -4.94
N PHE A 51 4.57 -17.45 -4.43
CA PHE A 51 4.98 -18.70 -5.09
C PHE A 51 6.02 -18.59 -6.19
N GLY A 52 6.63 -17.42 -6.39
CA GLY A 52 7.70 -17.30 -7.37
C GLY A 52 7.24 -16.90 -8.76
N VAL A 53 8.18 -16.89 -9.68
CA VAL A 53 8.03 -16.48 -11.08
C VAL A 53 8.71 -17.47 -12.01
N SER A 54 8.42 -17.38 -13.32
CA SER A 54 9.08 -18.18 -14.32
C SER A 54 10.56 -17.79 -14.46
N ILE A 55 11.47 -18.61 -13.94
CA ILE A 55 12.93 -18.37 -14.04
C ILE A 55 13.48 -19.20 -15.19
N GLN A 56 13.42 -18.66 -16.40
CA GLN A 56 13.93 -19.33 -17.57
C GLN A 56 15.21 -18.65 -18.05
N GLY A 57 16.32 -19.38 -18.01
CA GLY A 57 17.57 -18.90 -18.56
C GLY A 57 17.57 -18.95 -20.12
N GLU A 58 18.55 -18.29 -20.74
CA GLU A 58 18.67 -18.16 -22.20
C GLU A 58 18.71 -19.49 -22.94
N LYS A 59 19.18 -20.56 -22.29
CA LYS A 59 19.28 -21.91 -22.88
C LYS A 59 18.00 -22.73 -22.74
N SER A 60 16.99 -22.22 -22.04
CA SER A 60 15.70 -22.89 -21.89
C SER A 60 14.90 -22.83 -23.18
N GLU A 61 14.17 -23.91 -23.51
CA GLU A 61 13.19 -23.93 -24.60
C GLU A 61 12.08 -22.88 -24.42
N LYS A 62 11.87 -22.41 -23.20
CA LYS A 62 10.88 -21.40 -22.81
C LYS A 62 11.51 -20.10 -22.33
N ALA A 63 12.73 -19.79 -22.75
CA ALA A 63 13.47 -18.58 -22.37
C ALA A 63 12.66 -17.28 -22.59
N GLU A 64 11.78 -17.28 -23.57
CA GLU A 64 10.90 -16.14 -23.86
C GLU A 64 9.88 -15.82 -22.75
N TRP A 65 9.59 -16.77 -21.87
CA TRP A 65 8.69 -16.64 -20.72
C TRP A 65 9.43 -16.38 -19.39
N GLY A 66 10.74 -16.14 -19.43
CA GLY A 66 11.48 -15.79 -18.22
C GLY A 66 11.04 -14.45 -17.66
N TRP A 67 10.97 -14.35 -16.33
CA TRP A 67 10.66 -13.12 -15.63
C TRP A 67 11.72 -12.04 -15.83
N PHE A 68 12.99 -12.42 -15.63
CA PHE A 68 14.07 -11.45 -15.73
C PHE A 68 14.29 -11.02 -17.19
N PRO A 69 14.45 -9.71 -17.43
CA PRO A 69 14.72 -9.20 -18.77
C PRO A 69 16.10 -9.68 -19.28
N LYS A 70 16.32 -9.60 -20.59
CA LYS A 70 17.61 -9.85 -21.22
C LYS A 70 18.42 -8.56 -21.23
N GLY A 71 19.71 -8.66 -20.91
CA GLY A 71 20.62 -7.51 -20.79
C GLY A 71 20.62 -6.88 -19.40
N GLU A 72 21.42 -5.85 -19.24
CA GLU A 72 21.66 -5.15 -17.97
C GLU A 72 21.62 -3.64 -18.18
N GLY A 73 21.55 -2.89 -17.08
CA GLY A 73 21.55 -1.42 -17.09
C GLY A 73 20.27 -0.84 -17.70
N SER A 74 20.40 0.12 -18.60
CA SER A 74 19.28 0.79 -19.29
C SER A 74 18.82 0.07 -20.56
N ASP A 75 19.65 -0.83 -21.09
CA ASP A 75 19.46 -1.42 -22.42
C ASP A 75 18.85 -2.83 -22.40
N TYR A 76 18.21 -3.19 -21.30
CA TYR A 76 17.53 -4.47 -21.17
C TYR A 76 16.27 -4.54 -22.04
N THR A 77 15.85 -5.75 -22.38
CA THR A 77 14.61 -6.05 -23.13
C THR A 77 13.73 -6.97 -22.28
N PHE A 78 12.46 -6.61 -22.14
CA PHE A 78 11.51 -7.48 -21.47
C PHE A 78 11.24 -8.75 -22.26
N ASN A 79 11.17 -9.89 -21.56
CA ASN A 79 10.60 -11.11 -22.06
C ASN A 79 9.06 -11.03 -22.09
N LYS A 80 8.39 -12.04 -22.65
CA LYS A 80 6.92 -12.08 -22.75
C LYS A 80 6.19 -11.85 -21.42
N SER A 81 6.76 -12.30 -20.30
CA SER A 81 6.17 -12.15 -18.98
C SER A 81 6.03 -10.69 -18.54
N LEU A 82 7.07 -9.85 -18.78
CA LEU A 82 7.07 -8.45 -18.37
C LEU A 82 6.86 -7.47 -19.54
N GLN A 83 6.69 -7.95 -20.76
CA GLN A 83 6.47 -7.12 -21.94
C GLN A 83 5.33 -6.09 -21.79
N PRO A 84 4.24 -6.34 -21.06
CA PRO A 84 3.22 -5.33 -20.82
C PRO A 84 3.72 -4.04 -20.16
N LEU A 85 4.88 -4.10 -19.47
CA LEU A 85 5.50 -2.93 -18.83
C LEU A 85 6.35 -2.07 -19.77
N GLU A 86 6.43 -2.40 -21.06
CA GLU A 86 7.30 -1.69 -22.02
C GLU A 86 7.00 -0.19 -22.11
N ALA A 87 5.73 0.20 -22.05
CA ALA A 87 5.32 1.61 -22.07
C ALA A 87 5.87 2.39 -20.85
N HIS A 88 6.08 1.69 -19.73
CA HIS A 88 6.58 2.25 -18.47
C HIS A 88 8.05 1.97 -18.20
N ARG A 89 8.81 1.49 -19.19
CA ARG A 89 10.21 1.08 -19.01
C ARG A 89 11.09 2.12 -18.31
N LYS A 90 10.86 3.39 -18.57
CA LYS A 90 11.62 4.49 -17.93
C LYS A 90 11.32 4.66 -16.43
N ASN A 91 10.17 4.15 -16.00
CA ASN A 91 9.68 4.26 -14.62
C ASN A 91 9.87 2.95 -13.83
N VAL A 92 10.36 1.89 -14.49
CA VAL A 92 10.53 0.56 -13.90
C VAL A 92 12.01 0.20 -13.80
N THR A 93 12.42 -0.23 -12.62
CA THR A 93 13.74 -0.83 -12.38
C THR A 93 13.56 -2.26 -11.92
N VAL A 94 14.06 -3.21 -12.70
CA VAL A 94 14.04 -4.63 -12.33
C VAL A 94 15.25 -4.95 -11.49
N LEU A 95 15.03 -5.38 -10.25
CA LEU A 95 16.08 -5.72 -9.29
C LEU A 95 16.15 -7.24 -9.14
N GLY A 96 17.25 -7.84 -9.59
CA GLY A 96 17.57 -9.24 -9.38
C GLY A 96 18.60 -9.43 -8.25
N GLY A 97 18.71 -10.65 -7.73
CA GLY A 97 19.74 -11.01 -6.76
C GLY A 97 19.53 -10.47 -5.33
N LEU A 98 18.41 -9.81 -5.06
CA LEU A 98 18.06 -9.39 -3.71
C LEU A 98 17.66 -10.58 -2.85
N SER A 99 17.92 -10.50 -1.56
CA SER A 99 17.46 -11.51 -0.59
C SER A 99 17.26 -10.89 0.78
N HIS A 100 16.48 -11.58 1.62
CA HIS A 100 16.39 -11.30 3.05
C HIS A 100 17.32 -12.28 3.79
N PRO A 101 18.53 -11.86 4.21
CA PRO A 101 19.51 -12.77 4.80
C PRO A 101 18.98 -13.54 6.01
N GLU A 102 18.22 -12.86 6.87
CA GLU A 102 17.64 -13.43 8.09
C GLU A 102 16.50 -14.43 7.80
N VAL A 103 15.90 -14.34 6.61
CA VAL A 103 14.75 -15.18 6.22
C VAL A 103 15.19 -16.49 5.53
N ARG A 104 16.46 -16.64 5.16
CA ARG A 104 16.96 -17.80 4.40
C ARG A 104 16.74 -19.16 5.05
N LYS A 105 16.50 -19.18 6.36
CA LYS A 105 16.24 -20.42 7.14
C LYS A 105 14.76 -20.82 7.10
N ILE A 106 13.88 -19.92 6.68
CA ILE A 106 12.45 -20.18 6.58
C ILE A 106 12.18 -20.93 5.28
N GLY A 107 11.34 -21.94 5.33
CA GLY A 107 10.92 -22.68 4.14
C GLY A 107 10.24 -21.77 3.12
N GLY A 108 10.35 -22.10 1.83
CA GLY A 108 9.80 -21.29 0.74
C GLY A 108 8.30 -21.02 0.85
N HIS A 109 7.56 -21.89 1.54
CA HIS A 109 6.12 -21.72 1.77
C HIS A 109 5.77 -20.73 2.88
N ASP A 110 6.74 -20.28 3.68
CA ASP A 110 6.51 -19.55 4.92
C ASP A 110 7.15 -18.13 4.89
N SER A 111 7.62 -17.67 3.74
CA SER A 111 8.37 -16.42 3.61
C SER A 111 7.51 -15.19 3.28
N GLY A 112 6.22 -15.35 3.01
CA GLY A 112 5.34 -14.24 2.59
C GLY A 112 5.25 -13.12 3.62
N ASP A 113 5.19 -13.47 4.89
CA ASP A 113 5.09 -12.54 6.02
C ASP A 113 6.31 -11.62 6.16
N THR A 114 7.42 -11.96 5.51
CA THR A 114 8.69 -11.23 5.64
C THR A 114 8.96 -10.25 4.51
N PHE A 115 8.08 -10.18 3.52
CA PHE A 115 8.29 -9.34 2.33
C PHE A 115 8.58 -7.87 2.67
N LEU A 116 7.82 -7.28 3.59
CA LEU A 116 8.00 -5.89 4.02
C LEU A 116 8.69 -5.73 5.37
N THR A 117 9.11 -6.83 6.01
CA THR A 117 9.76 -6.78 7.33
C THR A 117 11.20 -7.28 7.32
N GLY A 118 11.53 -8.23 6.45
CA GLY A 118 12.84 -8.90 6.44
C GLY A 118 13.15 -9.64 7.76
N CYS A 119 12.15 -9.92 8.59
CA CYS A 119 12.30 -10.40 9.96
C CYS A 119 12.68 -11.90 10.01
N ASP A 120 13.60 -12.29 10.88
CA ASP A 120 13.80 -13.69 11.27
C ASP A 120 12.66 -14.15 12.18
N LEU A 121 11.61 -14.72 11.58
CA LEU A 121 10.43 -15.20 12.30
C LEU A 121 10.75 -16.38 13.22
N LEU A 122 11.70 -17.24 12.84
CA LEU A 122 12.02 -18.46 13.59
C LEU A 122 12.71 -18.16 14.92
N SER A 123 13.61 -17.17 14.94
CA SER A 123 14.29 -16.75 16.16
C SER A 123 13.38 -15.97 17.12
N ARG A 124 12.18 -15.61 16.68
CA ARG A 124 11.23 -14.75 17.40
C ARG A 124 9.91 -15.45 17.73
N ASP A 125 9.88 -16.77 17.79
CA ASP A 125 8.68 -17.56 18.06
C ASP A 125 7.49 -17.16 17.13
N LEU A 126 7.77 -16.99 15.84
CA LEU A 126 6.83 -16.51 14.81
C LEU A 126 6.30 -15.08 15.03
N HIS A 127 6.99 -14.26 15.84
CA HIS A 127 6.67 -12.86 16.01
C HIS A 127 7.36 -12.02 14.94
N ASN A 128 6.56 -11.29 14.18
CA ASN A 128 7.07 -10.38 13.16
C ASN A 128 7.53 -9.03 13.78
N THR A 129 8.09 -8.17 12.94
CA THR A 129 8.42 -6.78 13.28
C THR A 129 7.50 -5.83 12.53
N GLN A 130 7.64 -4.53 12.76
CA GLN A 130 6.89 -3.52 12.00
C GLN A 130 7.26 -3.58 10.52
N SER A 131 6.27 -3.60 9.65
CA SER A 131 6.47 -3.59 8.21
C SER A 131 6.77 -2.17 7.69
N MET A 132 7.53 -2.08 6.60
CA MET A 132 7.99 -0.82 6.01
C MET A 132 6.84 0.12 5.64
N ASP A 133 5.72 -0.40 5.13
CA ASP A 133 4.52 0.38 4.83
C ASP A 133 3.93 1.03 6.09
N GLN A 134 3.99 0.36 7.24
CA GLN A 134 3.49 0.92 8.49
C GLN A 134 4.46 1.94 9.10
N VAL A 135 5.75 1.82 8.87
CA VAL A 135 6.71 2.89 9.17
C VAL A 135 6.40 4.14 8.34
N ALA A 136 6.13 3.97 7.04
CA ALA A 136 5.71 5.08 6.18
C ALA A 136 4.35 5.67 6.62
N ALA A 137 3.39 4.83 7.00
CA ALA A 137 2.09 5.28 7.49
C ALA A 137 2.19 6.12 8.78
N GLU A 138 3.10 5.75 9.68
CA GLU A 138 3.39 6.56 10.88
C GLU A 138 4.01 7.93 10.53
N HIS A 139 4.86 7.99 9.50
CA HIS A 139 5.43 9.25 9.03
C HIS A 139 4.36 10.21 8.48
N PHE A 140 3.35 9.69 7.79
CA PHE A 140 2.23 10.48 7.26
C PHE A 140 1.05 10.62 8.24
N ALA A 141 1.19 10.14 9.48
CA ALA A 141 0.10 10.13 10.44
C ALA A 141 -0.50 11.53 10.65
N GLY A 142 -1.83 11.61 10.57
CA GLY A 142 -2.58 12.85 10.73
C GLY A 142 -2.70 13.72 9.47
N GLN A 143 -1.93 13.48 8.43
CA GLN A 143 -1.98 14.25 7.18
C GLN A 143 -3.11 13.79 6.24
N THR A 144 -3.57 12.55 6.38
CA THR A 144 -4.64 11.94 5.58
C THR A 144 -5.72 11.35 6.48
N ARG A 145 -6.90 11.10 5.90
CA ARG A 145 -8.03 10.50 6.62
C ARG A 145 -7.71 9.10 7.16
N PHE A 146 -7.00 8.30 6.36
CA PHE A 146 -6.60 6.95 6.70
C PHE A 146 -5.08 6.82 6.69
N ASP A 147 -4.50 6.13 7.67
CA ASP A 147 -3.05 5.93 7.75
C ASP A 147 -2.54 5.11 6.57
N SER A 148 -3.27 4.04 6.23
CA SER A 148 -2.96 3.14 5.13
C SER A 148 -4.22 2.46 4.59
N LEU A 149 -4.12 1.99 3.34
CA LEU A 149 -5.05 1.05 2.71
C LEU A 149 -4.36 -0.31 2.60
N VAL A 150 -4.79 -1.26 3.40
CA VAL A 150 -4.26 -2.63 3.40
C VAL A 150 -5.24 -3.54 2.71
N MET A 151 -4.84 -4.14 1.58
CA MET A 151 -5.68 -4.98 0.73
C MET A 151 -5.05 -6.34 0.47
N SER A 152 -5.88 -7.36 0.33
CA SER A 152 -5.47 -8.64 -0.24
C SER A 152 -6.64 -9.34 -0.94
N THR A 153 -6.32 -10.29 -1.80
CA THR A 153 -7.35 -11.12 -2.46
C THR A 153 -8.09 -12.01 -1.46
N ASP A 154 -7.36 -12.57 -0.51
CA ASP A 154 -7.90 -13.54 0.45
C ASP A 154 -8.52 -12.87 1.69
N GLY A 155 -8.11 -11.65 2.02
CA GLY A 155 -8.66 -10.86 3.13
C GLY A 155 -8.25 -11.33 4.52
N GLY A 156 -8.51 -10.46 5.51
CA GLY A 156 -8.23 -10.78 6.91
C GLY A 156 -6.74 -10.78 7.26
N VAL A 157 -6.33 -11.66 8.17
CA VAL A 157 -4.93 -11.79 8.60
C VAL A 157 -4.27 -13.09 8.14
N GLY A 158 -5.06 -14.12 7.82
CA GLY A 158 -4.52 -15.43 7.46
C GLY A 158 -3.92 -16.18 8.66
N GLU A 159 -3.02 -17.11 8.36
CA GLU A 159 -2.29 -17.91 9.35
C GLU A 159 -0.86 -17.39 9.54
N PRO A 160 -0.24 -17.59 10.70
CA PRO A 160 1.17 -17.24 10.90
C PRO A 160 2.07 -17.87 9.83
N THR A 161 3.05 -17.13 9.33
CA THR A 161 3.95 -17.45 8.21
C THR A 161 3.29 -17.45 6.82
N ARG A 162 1.95 -17.55 6.75
CA ARG A 162 1.14 -17.58 5.53
C ARG A 162 0.03 -16.54 5.59
N SER A 163 0.35 -15.38 6.10
CA SER A 163 -0.63 -14.32 6.29
C SER A 163 -1.27 -13.86 4.98
N SER A 164 -2.52 -13.42 5.10
CA SER A 164 -3.25 -12.75 4.02
C SER A 164 -3.07 -11.23 4.07
N THR A 165 -1.99 -10.75 4.67
CA THR A 165 -1.64 -9.33 4.77
C THR A 165 -0.13 -9.14 4.74
N LEU A 166 0.31 -8.01 4.18
CA LEU A 166 1.72 -7.60 4.17
C LEU A 166 2.07 -6.69 5.34
N SER A 167 1.05 -6.17 6.03
CA SER A 167 1.18 -5.05 6.95
C SER A 167 1.19 -5.51 8.40
N TYR A 168 2.21 -5.11 9.13
CA TYR A 168 2.41 -5.44 10.54
C TYR A 168 2.67 -4.17 11.34
N ASN A 169 1.97 -4.02 12.46
CA ASN A 169 2.17 -2.87 13.34
C ASN A 169 3.52 -2.93 14.08
N ARG A 170 3.87 -1.90 14.88
CA ARG A 170 5.13 -1.82 15.63
C ARG A 170 5.40 -3.01 16.57
N HIS A 171 4.37 -3.77 16.93
CA HIS A 171 4.49 -4.97 17.77
C HIS A 171 4.52 -6.26 16.95
N GLY A 172 4.69 -6.15 15.62
CA GLY A 172 4.70 -7.31 14.72
C GLY A 172 3.37 -8.03 14.60
N ARG A 173 2.26 -7.39 14.97
CA ARG A 173 0.91 -7.97 14.81
C ARG A 173 0.35 -7.63 13.43
N PRO A 174 -0.24 -8.61 12.75
CA PRO A 174 -0.78 -8.39 11.41
C PRO A 174 -1.98 -7.42 11.45
N ILE A 175 -2.04 -6.53 10.46
CA ILE A 175 -3.17 -5.63 10.22
C ILE A 175 -4.10 -6.31 9.22
N PRO A 176 -5.39 -6.51 9.55
CA PRO A 176 -6.32 -7.19 8.65
C PRO A 176 -6.44 -6.49 7.31
N ALA A 177 -6.29 -7.24 6.22
CA ALA A 177 -6.47 -6.75 4.87
C ALA A 177 -7.94 -6.79 4.43
N LEU A 178 -8.32 -5.81 3.64
CA LEU A 178 -9.64 -5.72 3.00
C LEU A 178 -9.60 -6.45 1.65
N ASN A 179 -10.67 -7.20 1.34
CA ASN A 179 -10.79 -7.98 0.10
C ASN A 179 -12.11 -7.79 -0.65
N GLN A 180 -13.00 -6.99 -0.13
CA GLN A 180 -14.29 -6.75 -0.78
C GLN A 180 -14.32 -5.33 -1.36
N PRO A 181 -14.38 -5.18 -2.70
CA PRO A 181 -14.36 -3.88 -3.37
C PRO A 181 -15.40 -2.90 -2.83
N GLN A 182 -16.65 -3.36 -2.64
CA GLN A 182 -17.70 -2.51 -2.09
C GLN A 182 -17.39 -2.00 -0.67
N GLN A 183 -16.83 -2.83 0.20
CA GLN A 183 -16.47 -2.41 1.56
C GLN A 183 -15.33 -1.39 1.56
N ILE A 184 -14.33 -1.56 0.67
CA ILE A 184 -13.25 -0.60 0.51
C ILE A 184 -13.82 0.72 0.01
N PHE A 185 -14.67 0.67 -1.02
CA PHE A 185 -15.33 1.85 -1.57
C PHE A 185 -16.13 2.61 -0.50
N ASP A 186 -17.01 1.92 0.22
CA ASP A 186 -17.85 2.54 1.26
C ASP A 186 -17.01 3.16 2.37
N ARG A 187 -15.92 2.50 2.75
CA ARG A 187 -15.00 3.02 3.77
C ARG A 187 -14.30 4.30 3.32
N PHE A 188 -13.79 4.35 2.10
CA PHE A 188 -12.94 5.45 1.62
C PHE A 188 -13.74 6.57 0.95
N PHE A 189 -14.78 6.24 0.19
CA PHE A 189 -15.49 7.14 -0.72
C PHE A 189 -16.99 7.20 -0.49
N GLY A 190 -17.60 6.20 0.17
CA GLY A 190 -19.04 6.15 0.41
C GLY A 190 -19.54 7.40 1.12
N ALA A 191 -20.82 7.74 0.93
CA ALA A 191 -21.47 8.77 1.70
C ALA A 191 -21.24 8.53 3.19
N GLY A 192 -20.86 9.55 3.94
CA GLY A 192 -20.68 9.44 5.40
C GLY A 192 -21.95 8.85 6.06
N ASP A 193 -21.81 8.34 7.29
CA ASP A 193 -22.95 7.81 8.05
C ASP A 193 -24.10 8.85 8.01
N PRO A 194 -25.27 8.52 7.48
CA PRO A 194 -26.43 9.42 7.42
C PRO A 194 -26.77 10.04 8.77
N ASP A 195 -26.44 9.33 9.87
CA ASP A 195 -26.57 9.82 11.23
C ASP A 195 -25.20 10.17 11.83
N THR A 196 -24.61 11.28 11.39
CA THR A 196 -23.35 11.82 11.94
C THR A 196 -23.40 11.97 13.46
N ARG A 197 -24.57 12.29 14.05
CA ARG A 197 -24.73 12.41 15.50
C ARG A 197 -24.55 11.06 16.18
N ARG A 198 -25.14 10.00 15.63
CA ARG A 198 -25.00 8.63 16.15
C ARG A 198 -23.54 8.14 16.02
N HIS A 199 -22.90 8.43 14.88
CA HIS A 199 -21.51 8.09 14.64
C HIS A 199 -20.60 8.82 15.63
N ARG A 200 -20.79 10.12 15.86
CA ARG A 200 -20.06 10.92 16.86
C ARG A 200 -20.24 10.38 18.28
N ARG A 201 -21.46 9.98 18.66
CA ARG A 201 -21.73 9.34 19.95
C ARG A 201 -20.96 8.03 20.09
N ARG A 202 -20.95 7.18 19.06
CA ARG A 202 -20.19 5.91 19.07
C ARG A 202 -18.70 6.17 19.27
N LEU A 203 -18.11 7.10 18.50
CA LEU A 203 -16.69 7.44 18.65
C LEU A 203 -16.37 7.98 20.06
N LYS A 204 -17.23 8.84 20.62
CA LYS A 204 -17.06 9.34 21.98
C LYS A 204 -17.16 8.22 23.02
N SER A 205 -18.12 7.32 22.89
CA SER A 205 -18.25 6.15 23.78
C SER A 205 -17.06 5.23 23.67
N SER A 206 -16.54 5.01 22.46
CA SER A 206 -15.33 4.22 22.24
C SER A 206 -14.11 4.86 22.90
N GLY A 207 -13.93 6.18 22.80
CA GLY A 207 -12.88 6.91 23.50
C GLY A 207 -12.96 6.70 25.00
N SER A 208 -14.14 6.94 25.61
CA SER A 208 -14.35 6.76 27.06
C SER A 208 -14.10 5.32 27.53
N LEU A 209 -14.45 4.31 26.71
CA LEU A 209 -14.16 2.91 27.02
C LEU A 209 -12.65 2.63 26.97
N LEU A 210 -11.94 3.19 26.00
CA LEU A 210 -10.50 3.03 25.87
C LEU A 210 -9.76 3.68 27.06
N ASP A 211 -10.19 4.86 27.52
CA ASP A 211 -9.65 5.51 28.71
C ASP A 211 -9.78 4.62 29.94
N LEU A 212 -10.95 3.99 30.13
CA LEU A 212 -11.20 3.05 31.24
C LEU A 212 -10.29 1.82 31.17
N VAL A 213 -10.14 1.24 29.98
CA VAL A 213 -9.26 0.08 29.74
C VAL A 213 -7.81 0.45 30.04
N MET A 214 -7.36 1.64 29.63
CA MET A 214 -6.01 2.14 29.90
C MET A 214 -5.75 2.31 31.40
N GLU A 215 -6.71 2.85 32.13
CA GLU A 215 -6.60 3.04 33.59
C GLU A 215 -6.50 1.69 34.32
N ASP A 216 -7.40 0.76 34.00
CA ASP A 216 -7.44 -0.56 34.66
C ASP A 216 -6.21 -1.42 34.32
N ALA A 217 -5.76 -1.41 33.06
CA ALA A 217 -4.54 -2.10 32.66
C ALA A 217 -3.30 -1.47 33.33
N GLY A 218 -3.27 -0.15 33.51
CA GLY A 218 -2.23 0.54 34.27
C GLY A 218 -2.19 0.15 35.77
N LYS A 219 -3.34 -0.08 36.39
CA LYS A 219 -3.44 -0.62 37.74
C LYS A 219 -2.93 -2.06 37.81
N LEU A 220 -3.34 -2.91 36.87
CA LEU A 220 -2.92 -4.29 36.78
C LEU A 220 -1.40 -4.39 36.59
N ARG A 221 -0.82 -3.62 35.65
CA ARG A 221 0.62 -3.58 35.35
C ARG A 221 1.47 -3.42 36.63
N ARG A 222 1.08 -2.55 37.56
CA ARG A 222 1.81 -2.31 38.81
C ARG A 222 1.85 -3.51 39.75
N ARG A 223 1.02 -4.53 39.55
CA ARG A 223 0.89 -5.73 40.36
C ARG A 223 1.58 -6.96 39.74
N LEU A 224 2.11 -6.85 38.54
CA LEU A 224 2.66 -7.94 37.76
C LEU A 224 4.19 -7.96 37.82
N GLY A 225 4.78 -9.15 37.56
CA GLY A 225 6.21 -9.32 37.36
C GLY A 225 6.66 -8.78 36.00
N LYS A 226 7.98 -8.61 35.83
CA LYS A 226 8.56 -7.96 34.63
C LYS A 226 8.10 -8.57 33.28
N PHE A 227 7.98 -9.87 33.19
CA PHE A 227 7.56 -10.57 31.97
C PHE A 227 6.09 -10.24 31.60
N ASP A 228 5.21 -10.29 32.59
CA ASP A 228 3.80 -9.97 32.37
C ASP A 228 3.59 -8.47 32.18
N GLN A 229 4.43 -7.62 32.78
CA GLN A 229 4.43 -6.17 32.49
C GLN A 229 4.70 -5.90 31.02
N GLN A 230 5.63 -6.62 30.39
CA GLN A 230 5.91 -6.47 28.96
C GLN A 230 4.67 -6.80 28.11
N LYS A 231 3.97 -7.90 28.42
CA LYS A 231 2.72 -8.27 27.72
C LYS A 231 1.62 -7.22 27.88
N ILE A 232 1.50 -6.65 29.08
CA ILE A 232 0.54 -5.55 29.34
C ILE A 232 0.95 -4.29 28.57
N ASP A 233 2.23 -3.97 28.50
CA ASP A 233 2.72 -2.81 27.71
C ASP A 233 2.40 -2.97 26.23
N GLU A 234 2.58 -4.16 25.63
CA GLU A 234 2.15 -4.46 24.27
C GLU A 234 0.64 -4.32 24.07
N TYR A 235 -0.15 -4.78 25.04
CA TYR A 235 -1.60 -4.60 25.05
C TYR A 235 -1.99 -3.13 25.11
N LEU A 236 -1.41 -2.36 26.04
CA LEU A 236 -1.65 -0.93 26.20
C LEU A 236 -1.29 -0.14 24.95
N ASP A 237 -0.19 -0.48 24.28
CA ASP A 237 0.17 0.15 23.03
C ASP A 237 -0.82 -0.18 21.90
N SER A 238 -1.35 -1.40 21.87
CA SER A 238 -2.43 -1.76 20.93
C SER A 238 -3.69 -0.93 21.18
N VAL A 239 -4.06 -0.71 22.45
CA VAL A 239 -5.17 0.15 22.84
C VAL A 239 -4.91 1.61 22.42
N ARG A 240 -3.70 2.14 22.61
CA ARG A 240 -3.31 3.49 22.15
C ARG A 240 -3.42 3.64 20.61
N GLN A 241 -3.13 2.60 19.85
CA GLN A 241 -3.33 2.64 18.39
C GLN A 241 -4.81 2.76 18.03
N VAL A 242 -5.69 2.07 18.77
CA VAL A 242 -7.13 2.20 18.58
C VAL A 242 -7.59 3.61 18.97
N GLU A 243 -7.10 4.14 20.09
CA GLU A 243 -7.39 5.51 20.54
C GLU A 243 -6.99 6.55 19.48
N LYS A 244 -5.79 6.48 18.93
CA LYS A 244 -5.34 7.37 17.85
C LYS A 244 -6.26 7.28 16.62
N ARG A 245 -6.72 6.08 16.24
CA ARG A 245 -7.67 5.90 15.14
C ARG A 245 -9.04 6.52 15.45
N VAL A 246 -9.53 6.36 16.68
CA VAL A 246 -10.79 6.97 17.12
C VAL A 246 -10.68 8.49 17.12
N ALA A 247 -9.60 9.06 17.69
CA ALA A 247 -9.34 10.49 17.69
C ALA A 247 -9.28 11.07 16.27
N ARG A 248 -8.60 10.37 15.35
CA ARG A 248 -8.57 10.76 13.94
C ARG A 248 -9.96 10.71 13.31
N ALA A 249 -10.72 9.63 13.51
CA ALA A 249 -12.07 9.54 13.00
C ALA A 249 -12.96 10.70 13.50
N GLN A 250 -12.75 11.16 14.75
CA GLN A 250 -13.41 12.35 15.29
C GLN A 250 -13.00 13.64 14.58
N GLN A 251 -11.71 13.83 14.29
CA GLN A 251 -11.21 15.00 13.56
C GLN A 251 -11.79 15.09 12.14
N TRP A 252 -11.94 13.96 11.49
CA TRP A 252 -12.42 13.86 10.11
C TRP A 252 -13.93 13.69 9.96
N ILE A 253 -14.69 13.63 11.06
CA ILE A 253 -16.13 13.32 11.01
C ILE A 253 -16.95 14.40 10.28
N ASP A 254 -16.55 15.65 10.42
CA ASP A 254 -17.22 16.81 9.80
C ASP A 254 -16.62 17.18 8.43
N ILE A 255 -15.53 16.53 8.03
CA ILE A 255 -14.90 16.72 6.74
C ILE A 255 -15.52 15.71 5.76
N PRO A 256 -16.17 16.17 4.67
CA PRO A 256 -16.72 15.25 3.69
C PRO A 256 -15.65 14.30 3.14
N LYS A 257 -16.06 13.09 2.79
CA LYS A 257 -15.20 12.23 1.97
C LYS A 257 -15.08 12.82 0.57
N PRO A 258 -13.96 12.58 -0.13
CA PRO A 258 -13.77 13.11 -1.48
C PRO A 258 -14.86 12.61 -2.42
N GLY A 259 -15.40 13.53 -3.22
CA GLY A 259 -16.32 13.19 -4.31
C GLY A 259 -15.55 12.51 -5.44
N LEU A 260 -16.16 11.50 -6.04
CA LEU A 260 -15.68 10.87 -7.26
C LEU A 260 -16.55 11.34 -8.43
N THR A 261 -15.93 11.50 -9.60
CA THR A 261 -16.66 11.78 -10.83
C THR A 261 -17.48 10.57 -11.28
N ASP A 262 -18.46 10.76 -12.15
CA ASP A 262 -19.21 9.63 -12.72
C ASP A 262 -18.28 8.70 -13.51
N ALA A 263 -17.32 9.24 -14.25
CA ALA A 263 -16.30 8.47 -14.95
C ALA A 263 -15.42 7.61 -14.01
N ASP A 264 -15.13 8.09 -12.78
CA ASP A 264 -14.43 7.28 -11.77
C ASP A 264 -15.31 6.14 -11.26
N ARG A 265 -16.62 6.40 -11.11
CA ARG A 265 -17.58 5.38 -10.65
C ARG A 265 -17.84 4.32 -11.70
N GLU A 266 -17.95 4.70 -12.97
CA GLU A 266 -18.17 3.79 -14.10
C GLU A 266 -17.03 2.77 -14.27
N ARG A 267 -15.80 3.15 -13.88
CA ARG A 267 -14.64 2.26 -13.92
C ARG A 267 -14.61 1.22 -12.79
N LEU A 268 -15.38 1.47 -11.73
CA LEU A 268 -15.41 0.59 -10.57
C LEU A 268 -16.48 -0.49 -10.76
N GLN A 269 -16.05 -1.73 -10.85
CA GLN A 269 -16.92 -2.90 -10.77
C GLN A 269 -16.99 -3.36 -9.32
N LEU A 270 -17.76 -2.61 -8.49
CA LEU A 270 -17.80 -2.84 -7.04
C LEU A 270 -18.39 -4.21 -6.65
N ASP A 271 -19.17 -4.80 -7.54
CA ASP A 271 -19.72 -6.15 -7.47
C ASP A 271 -18.82 -7.20 -8.16
N ALA A 272 -17.59 -6.83 -8.56
CA ALA A 272 -16.68 -7.75 -9.22
C ALA A 272 -16.54 -9.05 -8.43
N ASP A 273 -16.92 -10.15 -9.07
CA ASP A 273 -16.78 -11.47 -8.48
C ASP A 273 -15.30 -11.87 -8.48
N SER A 274 -14.82 -12.22 -7.34
CA SER A 274 -13.46 -12.74 -7.16
C SER A 274 -13.17 -14.02 -7.98
N LYS A 275 -14.20 -14.65 -8.53
CA LYS A 275 -14.08 -15.75 -9.50
C LYS A 275 -13.76 -15.26 -10.91
N VAL A 276 -13.80 -13.96 -11.17
CA VAL A 276 -13.38 -13.32 -12.42
C VAL A 276 -12.11 -12.50 -12.14
N PRO A 277 -10.92 -13.14 -12.11
CA PRO A 277 -9.70 -12.50 -11.61
C PRO A 277 -9.35 -11.18 -12.31
N THR A 278 -9.61 -11.07 -13.61
CA THR A 278 -9.32 -9.85 -14.38
C THR A 278 -10.07 -8.65 -13.86
N GLU A 279 -11.38 -8.76 -13.66
CA GLU A 279 -12.22 -7.67 -13.18
C GLU A 279 -11.93 -7.35 -11.71
N TYR A 280 -11.75 -8.39 -10.90
CA TYR A 280 -11.48 -8.25 -9.48
C TYR A 280 -10.14 -7.54 -9.22
N VAL A 281 -9.06 -8.00 -9.83
CA VAL A 281 -7.72 -7.40 -9.65
C VAL A 281 -7.69 -5.97 -10.20
N ALA A 282 -8.30 -5.72 -11.36
CA ALA A 282 -8.41 -4.38 -11.94
C ALA A 282 -9.16 -3.43 -10.99
N THR A 283 -10.28 -3.88 -10.39
CA THR A 283 -11.04 -3.08 -9.43
C THR A 283 -10.25 -2.78 -8.16
N MET A 284 -9.48 -3.73 -7.64
CA MET A 284 -8.61 -3.50 -6.48
C MET A 284 -7.53 -2.46 -6.78
N TYR A 285 -6.93 -2.49 -7.97
CA TYR A 285 -5.98 -1.46 -8.41
C TYR A 285 -6.64 -0.09 -8.59
N GLU A 286 -7.84 -0.03 -9.16
CA GLU A 286 -8.58 1.23 -9.30
C GLU A 286 -8.93 1.85 -7.94
N LEU A 287 -9.31 1.05 -6.94
CA LEU A 287 -9.54 1.52 -5.58
C LEU A 287 -8.26 2.08 -4.93
N MET A 288 -7.10 1.46 -5.18
CA MET A 288 -5.80 2.00 -4.75
C MET A 288 -5.49 3.32 -5.43
N HIS A 289 -5.66 3.40 -6.75
CA HIS A 289 -5.48 4.63 -7.52
C HIS A 289 -6.35 5.77 -6.99
N LEU A 290 -7.65 5.52 -6.79
CA LEU A 290 -8.59 6.51 -6.26
C LEU A 290 -8.22 6.97 -4.84
N ALA A 291 -7.73 6.06 -3.99
CA ALA A 291 -7.28 6.41 -2.64
C ALA A 291 -6.07 7.36 -2.67
N PHE A 292 -5.18 7.20 -3.65
CA PHE A 292 -4.04 8.10 -3.87
C PHE A 292 -4.44 9.41 -4.56
N MET A 293 -5.29 9.35 -5.58
CA MET A 293 -5.80 10.52 -6.30
C MET A 293 -6.52 11.51 -5.38
N THR A 294 -7.28 10.98 -4.44
CA THR A 294 -8.06 11.78 -3.48
C THR A 294 -7.29 12.13 -2.20
N ASP A 295 -6.02 11.77 -2.10
CA ASP A 295 -5.18 11.88 -0.90
C ASP A 295 -5.88 11.34 0.37
N SER A 296 -6.76 10.34 0.20
CA SER A 296 -7.42 9.66 1.31
C SER A 296 -6.45 8.86 2.16
N THR A 297 -5.39 8.36 1.54
CA THR A 297 -4.19 7.79 2.16
C THR A 297 -2.98 8.00 1.25
N ARG A 298 -1.78 7.91 1.81
CA ARG A 298 -0.51 7.97 1.07
C ARG A 298 0.26 6.65 1.11
N VAL A 299 -0.30 5.64 1.76
CA VAL A 299 0.32 4.31 1.88
C VAL A 299 -0.71 3.25 1.54
N ALA A 300 -0.37 2.35 0.62
CA ALA A 300 -1.24 1.24 0.27
C ALA A 300 -0.44 -0.06 0.07
N THR A 301 -1.02 -1.18 0.46
CA THR A 301 -0.49 -2.51 0.17
C THR A 301 -1.55 -3.36 -0.52
N TYR A 302 -1.13 -4.19 -1.46
CA TYR A 302 -1.99 -5.17 -2.09
C TYR A 302 -1.28 -6.51 -2.24
N GLN A 303 -1.80 -7.53 -1.60
CA GLN A 303 -1.34 -8.91 -1.70
C GLN A 303 -2.25 -9.68 -2.67
N ILE A 304 -1.74 -9.99 -3.85
CA ILE A 304 -2.46 -10.74 -4.89
C ILE A 304 -2.28 -12.23 -4.62
N ALA A 305 -3.06 -12.83 -3.80
CA ALA A 305 -2.94 -14.15 -3.21
C ALA A 305 -1.99 -14.24 -2.01
N SER A 306 -2.31 -15.14 -1.10
CA SER A 306 -1.46 -15.48 0.06
C SER A 306 -0.59 -16.70 -0.23
N MET A 307 0.40 -16.95 0.61
CA MET A 307 1.21 -18.18 0.59
C MET A 307 0.45 -19.40 1.14
N GLY A 308 -0.87 -19.31 1.36
CA GLY A 308 -1.73 -20.41 1.70
C GLY A 308 -1.69 -21.54 0.68
N ASP A 309 -2.43 -22.61 0.92
CA ASP A 309 -2.49 -23.72 -0.01
C ASP A 309 -3.34 -23.40 -1.27
N ALA A 310 -3.50 -24.41 -2.13
CA ALA A 310 -4.30 -24.33 -3.34
C ALA A 310 -5.79 -23.97 -3.12
N THR A 311 -6.25 -23.96 -1.87
CA THR A 311 -7.65 -23.68 -1.53
C THR A 311 -7.96 -22.19 -1.43
N THR A 312 -6.94 -21.35 -1.25
CA THR A 312 -7.12 -19.90 -1.20
C THR A 312 -7.67 -19.36 -2.52
N LEU A 313 -8.39 -18.25 -2.44
CA LEU A 313 -9.03 -17.66 -3.61
C LEU A 313 -7.98 -17.23 -4.65
N GLY A 314 -6.98 -16.46 -4.24
CA GLY A 314 -5.91 -16.00 -5.12
C GLY A 314 -5.10 -17.15 -5.69
N GLY A 315 -4.93 -18.25 -4.95
CA GLY A 315 -4.27 -19.47 -5.43
C GLY A 315 -4.99 -20.14 -6.61
N LYS A 316 -6.29 -19.91 -6.78
CA LYS A 316 -7.09 -20.47 -7.89
C LYS A 316 -7.12 -19.59 -9.14
N PHE A 317 -6.60 -18.37 -9.08
CA PHE A 317 -6.66 -17.42 -10.21
C PHE A 317 -6.13 -17.97 -11.53
N PRO A 318 -4.96 -18.64 -11.59
CA PRO A 318 -4.50 -19.21 -12.84
C PRO A 318 -5.51 -20.21 -13.47
N GLN A 319 -6.14 -21.06 -12.64
CA GLN A 319 -7.17 -21.99 -13.13
C GLN A 319 -8.39 -21.26 -13.68
N LEU A 320 -8.87 -20.22 -12.98
CA LEU A 320 -10.01 -19.40 -13.41
C LEU A 320 -9.72 -18.63 -14.69
N LEU A 321 -8.45 -18.32 -14.96
CA LEU A 321 -7.97 -17.71 -16.21
C LEU A 321 -7.68 -18.73 -17.33
N GLY A 322 -7.88 -20.02 -17.08
CA GLY A 322 -7.57 -21.08 -18.05
C GLY A 322 -6.06 -21.32 -18.25
N ILE A 323 -5.22 -20.90 -17.31
CA ILE A 323 -3.74 -21.04 -17.39
C ILE A 323 -3.27 -22.40 -16.80
N GLY A 324 -4.15 -23.37 -16.63
CA GLY A 324 -3.77 -24.72 -16.23
C GLY A 324 -4.03 -25.01 -14.76
N LYS A 325 -2.98 -25.18 -13.92
CA LYS A 325 -3.11 -25.57 -12.50
C LYS A 325 -3.35 -24.35 -11.59
N HIS A 326 -3.72 -24.62 -10.33
CA HIS A 326 -3.63 -23.60 -9.28
C HIS A 326 -2.19 -23.10 -9.10
N LEU A 327 -2.03 -21.90 -8.58
CA LEU A 327 -0.75 -21.17 -8.53
C LEU A 327 0.38 -21.96 -7.87
N HIS A 328 0.13 -22.60 -6.73
CA HIS A 328 1.10 -23.46 -6.03
C HIS A 328 1.59 -24.59 -6.93
N GLY A 329 0.70 -25.26 -7.68
CA GLY A 329 1.08 -26.29 -8.63
C GLY A 329 1.89 -25.79 -9.81
N LEU A 330 1.60 -24.58 -10.32
CA LEU A 330 2.41 -23.93 -11.35
C LEU A 330 3.82 -23.63 -10.84
N ALA A 331 3.93 -23.14 -9.62
CA ALA A 331 5.21 -22.83 -9.00
C ALA A 331 6.13 -24.07 -8.89
N HIS A 332 5.57 -25.23 -8.54
CA HIS A 332 6.34 -26.47 -8.49
C HIS A 332 6.73 -27.03 -9.87
N ASP A 333 6.03 -26.64 -10.93
CA ASP A 333 6.31 -27.09 -12.30
C ASP A 333 7.19 -26.08 -13.08
N TRP A 334 7.77 -25.09 -12.44
CA TRP A 334 8.51 -23.98 -13.06
C TRP A 334 9.65 -24.44 -13.99
N ASN A 335 10.26 -25.59 -13.71
CA ASN A 335 11.38 -26.17 -14.49
C ASN A 335 10.93 -27.14 -15.60
N LYS A 336 9.63 -27.41 -15.73
CA LYS A 336 9.05 -28.20 -16.83
C LYS A 336 8.62 -27.26 -17.95
N ALA A 337 8.82 -27.62 -19.21
CA ALA A 337 8.52 -26.72 -20.33
C ALA A 337 7.09 -26.15 -20.30
N GLU A 338 6.08 -27.00 -20.12
CA GLU A 338 4.69 -26.58 -20.02
C GLU A 338 4.38 -25.74 -18.78
N GLY A 339 4.98 -26.11 -17.64
CA GLY A 339 4.85 -25.38 -16.38
C GLY A 339 5.51 -24.01 -16.43
N ALA A 340 6.69 -23.91 -17.04
CA ALA A 340 7.40 -22.66 -17.27
C ALA A 340 6.59 -21.67 -18.11
N GLU A 341 5.98 -22.15 -19.19
CA GLU A 341 5.11 -21.33 -20.03
C GLU A 341 3.84 -20.92 -19.30
N ALA A 342 3.20 -21.83 -18.57
CA ALA A 342 1.99 -21.53 -17.81
C ALA A 342 2.27 -20.51 -16.69
N LEU A 343 3.38 -20.66 -15.95
CA LEU A 343 3.80 -19.69 -14.95
C LEU A 343 4.14 -18.34 -15.59
N GLY A 344 4.83 -18.32 -16.74
CA GLY A 344 5.10 -17.08 -17.47
C GLY A 344 3.84 -16.38 -17.99
N LYS A 345 2.79 -17.12 -18.36
CA LYS A 345 1.47 -16.55 -18.68
C LYS A 345 0.79 -15.93 -17.46
N TRP A 346 0.93 -16.55 -16.29
CA TRP A 346 0.47 -15.97 -15.04
C TRP A 346 1.24 -14.67 -14.72
N ASP A 347 2.56 -14.71 -14.82
CA ASP A 347 3.41 -13.52 -14.63
C ASP A 347 2.99 -12.39 -15.58
N ARG A 348 2.69 -12.72 -16.83
CA ARG A 348 2.21 -11.77 -17.83
C ARG A 348 0.86 -11.17 -17.45
N PHE A 349 -0.09 -11.98 -17.01
CA PHE A 349 -1.38 -11.47 -16.51
C PHE A 349 -1.18 -10.46 -15.38
N LEU A 350 -0.32 -10.76 -14.41
CA LEU A 350 -0.01 -9.84 -13.33
C LEU A 350 0.63 -8.55 -13.86
N ALA A 351 1.54 -8.65 -14.81
CA ALA A 351 2.18 -7.49 -15.44
C ALA A 351 1.19 -6.64 -16.25
N GLU A 352 0.20 -7.23 -16.92
CA GLU A 352 -0.88 -6.52 -17.63
C GLU A 352 -1.76 -5.72 -16.67
N GLN A 353 -2.15 -6.32 -15.54
CA GLN A 353 -2.93 -5.62 -14.52
C GLN A 353 -2.11 -4.47 -13.90
N PHE A 354 -0.84 -4.71 -13.62
CA PHE A 354 0.05 -3.70 -13.07
C PHE A 354 0.34 -2.57 -14.06
N ALA A 355 0.54 -2.86 -15.34
CA ALA A 355 0.71 -1.85 -16.40
C ALA A 355 -0.51 -0.92 -16.47
N THR A 356 -1.73 -1.46 -16.43
CA THR A 356 -2.96 -0.67 -16.39
C THR A 356 -3.01 0.25 -15.17
N PHE A 357 -2.57 -0.22 -14.01
CA PHE A 357 -2.46 0.63 -12.80
C PHE A 357 -1.41 1.74 -13.00
N LEU A 358 -0.25 1.44 -13.57
CA LEU A 358 0.77 2.44 -13.88
C LEU A 358 0.27 3.49 -14.88
N ASP A 359 -0.49 3.08 -15.91
CA ASP A 359 -1.13 3.99 -16.85
C ASP A 359 -2.06 4.97 -16.13
N ARG A 360 -2.86 4.49 -15.18
CA ARG A 360 -3.73 5.32 -14.36
C ARG A 360 -2.94 6.33 -13.55
N MET A 361 -1.90 5.87 -12.85
CA MET A 361 -1.03 6.72 -12.03
C MET A 361 -0.29 7.76 -12.87
N HIS A 362 0.15 7.39 -14.08
CA HIS A 362 0.85 8.28 -15.01
C HIS A 362 -0.07 9.35 -15.61
N ASN A 363 -1.31 9.01 -15.92
CA ASN A 363 -2.28 9.93 -16.53
C ASN A 363 -3.07 10.76 -15.52
N THR A 364 -2.77 10.66 -14.23
CA THR A 364 -3.43 11.44 -13.18
C THR A 364 -2.46 12.48 -12.60
N PRO A 365 -2.78 13.77 -12.63
CA PRO A 365 -1.98 14.82 -12.00
C PRO A 365 -1.81 14.57 -10.49
N ALA A 366 -0.63 14.86 -9.94
CA ALA A 366 -0.34 14.72 -8.51
C ALA A 366 -1.13 15.71 -7.64
N GLY A 367 -1.57 16.81 -8.22
CA GLY A 367 -2.38 17.85 -7.59
C GLY A 367 -2.99 18.80 -8.64
N PRO A 368 -3.90 19.71 -8.24
CA PRO A 368 -4.64 20.59 -9.18
C PRO A 368 -3.75 21.47 -10.06
N ASP A 369 -2.60 21.89 -9.55
CA ASP A 369 -1.66 22.79 -10.23
C ASP A 369 -0.28 22.14 -10.40
N SER A 370 -0.21 20.81 -10.37
CA SER A 370 1.04 20.06 -10.48
C SER A 370 1.32 19.65 -11.92
N ASP A 371 2.55 19.88 -12.38
CA ASP A 371 3.06 19.32 -13.63
C ASP A 371 3.48 17.85 -13.49
N ALA A 372 3.64 17.36 -12.24
CA ALA A 372 3.97 15.97 -11.95
C ALA A 372 2.71 15.10 -11.93
N THR A 373 2.89 13.83 -12.24
CA THR A 373 1.83 12.82 -12.17
C THR A 373 1.82 12.12 -10.81
N LEU A 374 0.75 11.38 -10.50
CA LEU A 374 0.72 10.51 -9.32
C LEU A 374 1.87 9.49 -9.35
N LEU A 375 2.24 9.01 -10.53
CA LEU A 375 3.36 8.07 -10.68
C LEU A 375 4.68 8.72 -10.26
N ASP A 376 4.94 9.97 -10.66
CA ASP A 376 6.16 10.70 -10.29
C ASP A 376 6.28 10.93 -8.77
N GLN A 377 5.17 10.94 -8.07
CA GLN A 377 5.09 11.16 -6.62
C GLN A 377 4.90 9.87 -5.82
N THR A 378 4.96 8.70 -6.46
CA THR A 378 4.71 7.42 -5.81
C THR A 378 5.89 6.48 -5.99
N THR A 379 6.41 5.95 -4.88
CA THR A 379 7.32 4.80 -4.91
C THR A 379 6.48 3.53 -4.87
N ILE A 380 6.67 2.66 -5.86
CA ILE A 380 5.95 1.39 -5.94
C ILE A 380 6.93 0.23 -5.85
N ILE A 381 6.71 -0.66 -4.89
CA ILE A 381 7.43 -1.92 -4.75
C ILE A 381 6.51 -3.01 -5.27
N TYR A 382 6.93 -3.66 -6.34
CA TYR A 382 6.20 -4.75 -6.97
C TYR A 382 7.06 -6.00 -6.98
N GLY A 383 6.63 -7.08 -6.36
CA GLY A 383 7.49 -8.25 -6.26
C GLY A 383 6.98 -9.36 -5.35
N LEU A 384 7.92 -10.17 -4.91
CA LEU A 384 7.69 -11.43 -4.19
C LEU A 384 8.80 -11.65 -3.16
N SER A 385 8.54 -12.49 -2.17
CA SER A 385 9.51 -12.87 -1.13
C SER A 385 10.39 -14.04 -1.54
N LEU A 386 10.00 -14.77 -2.57
CA LEU A 386 10.65 -16.00 -3.02
C LEU A 386 10.62 -16.08 -4.54
N ILE A 387 11.77 -16.30 -5.19
CA ILE A 387 11.84 -16.35 -6.65
C ILE A 387 11.16 -17.61 -7.20
N HIS A 388 11.32 -18.75 -6.52
CA HIS A 388 10.68 -20.03 -6.84
C HIS A 388 10.67 -20.95 -5.62
N ILE A 389 9.79 -21.90 -5.63
CA ILE A 389 9.71 -22.96 -4.61
C ILE A 389 10.59 -24.14 -5.00
#